data_5ec24b35264f0483692ecb55143fc117
#
_entry.id   5ec24b35264f0483692ecb55143fc117
#
_cell.length_a   1.000
_cell.length_b   1.000
_cell.length_c   1.000
_cell.angle_alpha   90.00
_cell.angle_beta   90.00
_cell.angle_gamma   90.00
#
_symmetry.space_group_name_H-M   'P 1'
#
loop_
_entity.id
_entity.type
_entity.pdbx_description
1 polymer ?
#
loop_
_entity_poly.entity_id
_entity_poly.type
_entity_poly.pdbx_seq_one_letter_code
_entity_poly.pdbx_strand_id
1 'polypeptide(L)'
;NTAEFDNDLTITDWLTQFSPIKDVTYVRGFLGRMLFAGDDGVKKLRVLSGGEKVRCQLSMMMIQGANVLIFDEPTNHLDMESITALNNGLIKFPGVILFSCHDHQFVQTTANRIMEITPDGLIDKMTTYDEYLAADVMARKRQINTVTSDEDAL
;
A
#
# COMPACT_ATOMS: atom_id res chain seq x y z
N ASN A 1 15.06 4.99 -2.00
CA ASN A 1 16.50 5.19 -2.13
C ASN A 1 16.88 5.23 -3.61
N THR A 2 17.01 6.43 -4.19
CA THR A 2 17.25 6.63 -5.62
C THR A 2 18.57 6.02 -6.10
N ALA A 3 19.55 5.87 -5.22
CA ALA A 3 20.85 5.29 -5.53
C ALA A 3 20.78 3.82 -5.95
N GLU A 4 19.79 3.06 -5.50
CA GLU A 4 19.60 1.66 -5.86
C GLU A 4 19.24 1.47 -7.35
N PHE A 5 18.59 2.47 -7.95
CA PHE A 5 18.17 2.46 -9.35
C PHE A 5 19.11 3.18 -10.30
N ASP A 6 20.21 3.73 -9.79
CA ASP A 6 21.22 4.41 -10.62
C ASP A 6 22.30 3.43 -11.12
N ASN A 7 21.89 2.46 -11.91
CA ASN A 7 22.78 1.49 -12.54
C ASN A 7 22.21 0.99 -13.88
N ASP A 8 23.02 0.22 -14.60
CA ASP A 8 22.69 -0.30 -15.94
C ASP A 8 22.06 -1.70 -15.94
N LEU A 9 21.74 -2.25 -14.78
CA LEU A 9 21.01 -3.52 -14.72
C LEU A 9 19.64 -3.39 -15.36
N THR A 10 19.19 -4.44 -16.02
CA THR A 10 17.80 -4.56 -16.43
C THR A 10 16.93 -4.89 -15.21
N ILE A 11 15.63 -4.61 -15.28
CA ILE A 11 14.68 -4.99 -14.21
C ILE A 11 14.77 -6.50 -13.94
N THR A 12 14.84 -7.32 -14.98
CA THR A 12 14.93 -8.77 -14.84
C THR A 12 16.19 -9.21 -14.10
N ASP A 13 17.34 -8.68 -14.49
CA ASP A 13 18.63 -9.03 -13.85
C ASP A 13 18.68 -8.56 -12.39
N TRP A 14 18.18 -7.35 -12.13
CA TRP A 14 18.12 -6.81 -10.79
C TRP A 14 17.18 -7.64 -9.89
N LEU A 15 15.98 -7.97 -10.37
CA LEU A 15 15.01 -8.74 -9.57
C LEU A 15 15.48 -10.19 -9.35
N THR A 16 16.22 -10.76 -10.29
CA THR A 16 16.77 -12.12 -10.17
C THR A 16 17.68 -12.25 -8.94
N GLN A 17 18.38 -11.20 -8.54
CA GLN A 17 19.23 -11.20 -7.34
C GLN A 17 18.45 -11.50 -6.07
N PHE A 18 17.19 -11.10 -6.00
CA PHE A 18 16.31 -11.27 -4.83
C PHE A 18 15.42 -12.51 -4.91
N SER A 19 15.34 -13.14 -6.08
CA SER A 19 14.49 -14.32 -6.28
C SER A 19 15.13 -15.57 -5.64
N PRO A 20 14.35 -16.39 -4.92
CA PRO A 20 14.84 -17.70 -4.46
C PRO A 20 15.07 -18.67 -5.63
N ILE A 21 14.38 -18.45 -6.76
CA ILE A 21 14.53 -19.22 -7.99
C ILE A 21 15.29 -18.34 -9.01
N LYS A 22 16.53 -18.68 -9.28
CA LYS A 22 17.43 -17.94 -10.20
C LYS A 22 17.20 -18.31 -11.67
N ASP A 23 15.95 -18.31 -12.09
CA ASP A 23 15.52 -18.61 -13.45
C ASP A 23 14.89 -17.39 -14.11
N VAL A 24 15.36 -17.02 -15.30
CA VAL A 24 14.88 -15.84 -16.03
C VAL A 24 13.41 -15.95 -16.40
N THR A 25 12.96 -17.14 -16.77
CA THR A 25 11.57 -17.39 -17.15
C THR A 25 10.64 -17.19 -15.94
N TYR A 26 11.04 -17.69 -14.78
CA TYR A 26 10.32 -17.49 -13.53
C TYR A 26 10.21 -15.99 -13.16
N VAL A 27 11.32 -15.27 -13.21
CA VAL A 27 11.37 -13.84 -12.88
C VAL A 27 10.54 -13.00 -13.87
N ARG A 28 10.64 -13.30 -15.17
CA ARG A 28 9.81 -12.63 -16.19
C ARG A 28 8.33 -12.90 -16.01
N GLY A 29 7.93 -14.11 -15.68
CA GLY A 29 6.56 -14.45 -15.36
C GLY A 29 6.03 -13.70 -14.15
N PHE A 30 6.87 -13.55 -13.13
CA PHE A 30 6.55 -12.77 -11.93
C PHE A 30 6.38 -11.27 -12.27
N LEU A 31 7.29 -10.68 -13.03
CA LEU A 31 7.18 -9.29 -13.49
C LEU A 31 5.92 -9.04 -14.31
N GLY A 32 5.52 -9.98 -15.16
CA GLY A 32 4.27 -9.89 -15.92
C GLY A 32 3.04 -9.79 -15.01
N ARG A 33 3.00 -10.55 -13.92
CA ARG A 33 1.95 -10.45 -12.90
C ARG A 33 1.96 -9.12 -12.15
N MET A 34 3.12 -8.46 -12.07
CA MET A 34 3.31 -7.15 -11.43
C MET A 34 3.15 -5.98 -12.41
N LEU A 35 2.45 -6.18 -13.54
CA LEU A 35 2.14 -5.16 -14.55
C LEU A 35 3.37 -4.67 -15.36
N PHE A 36 4.44 -5.44 -15.39
CA PHE A 36 5.52 -5.26 -16.35
C PHE A 36 5.28 -6.20 -17.52
N ALA A 37 4.68 -5.70 -18.59
CA ALA A 37 4.32 -6.51 -19.74
C ALA A 37 5.39 -6.46 -20.85
N GLY A 38 5.51 -7.54 -21.59
CA GLY A 38 6.34 -7.61 -22.79
C GLY A 38 7.82 -7.32 -22.53
N ASP A 39 8.32 -6.30 -23.20
CA ASP A 39 9.74 -5.94 -23.16
C ASP A 39 10.13 -5.03 -21.96
N ASP A 40 9.20 -4.73 -21.08
CA ASP A 40 9.51 -3.88 -19.90
C ASP A 40 10.62 -4.47 -19.02
N GLY A 41 10.69 -5.79 -18.92
CA GLY A 41 11.72 -6.48 -18.13
C GLY A 41 13.16 -6.25 -18.59
N VAL A 42 13.38 -5.78 -19.83
CA VAL A 42 14.71 -5.45 -20.39
C VAL A 42 15.06 -3.97 -20.24
N LYS A 43 14.16 -3.13 -19.72
CA LYS A 43 14.47 -1.74 -19.40
C LYS A 43 15.55 -1.67 -18.33
N LYS A 44 16.43 -0.71 -18.45
CA LYS A 44 17.47 -0.43 -17.45
C LYS A 44 16.86 0.35 -16.29
N LEU A 45 17.31 0.08 -15.07
CA LEU A 45 16.79 0.71 -13.85
C LEU A 45 16.89 2.23 -13.88
N ARG A 46 17.95 2.79 -14.49
CA ARG A 46 18.18 4.24 -14.56
C ARG A 46 17.13 5.00 -15.37
N VAL A 47 16.42 4.35 -16.29
CA VAL A 47 15.43 5.01 -17.16
C VAL A 47 13.98 4.84 -16.67
N LEU A 48 13.78 4.23 -15.51
CA LEU A 48 12.46 3.96 -14.98
C LEU A 48 11.78 5.24 -14.48
N SER A 49 10.47 5.34 -14.73
CA SER A 49 9.61 6.34 -14.08
C SER A 49 9.49 6.09 -12.58
N GLY A 50 8.99 7.07 -11.83
CA GLY A 50 8.71 6.91 -10.41
C GLY A 50 7.76 5.75 -10.11
N GLY A 51 6.69 5.62 -10.87
CA GLY A 51 5.73 4.51 -10.73
C GLY A 51 6.34 3.15 -11.06
N GLU A 52 7.18 3.08 -12.07
CA GLU A 52 7.90 1.85 -12.41
C GLU A 52 8.88 1.44 -11.31
N LYS A 53 9.58 2.40 -10.69
CA LYS A 53 10.46 2.14 -9.53
C LYS A 53 9.69 1.59 -8.33
N VAL A 54 8.51 2.15 -8.03
CA VAL A 54 7.62 1.63 -6.97
C VAL A 54 7.21 0.20 -7.26
N ARG A 55 6.80 -0.12 -8.49
CA ARG A 55 6.45 -1.50 -8.89
C ARG A 55 7.64 -2.45 -8.77
N CYS A 56 8.85 -2.01 -9.09
CA CYS A 56 10.07 -2.79 -8.87
C CYS A 56 10.28 -3.11 -7.40
N GLN A 57 10.17 -2.12 -6.52
CA GLN A 57 10.33 -2.31 -5.07
C GLN A 57 9.28 -3.26 -4.50
N LEU A 58 8.02 -3.14 -4.90
CA LEU A 58 6.97 -4.08 -4.52
C LEU A 58 7.26 -5.49 -5.03
N SER A 59 7.69 -5.62 -6.28
CA SER A 59 8.08 -6.90 -6.88
C SER A 59 9.20 -7.57 -6.10
N MET A 60 10.21 -6.80 -5.67
CA MET A 60 11.32 -7.30 -4.85
C MET A 60 10.81 -7.86 -3.52
N MET A 61 9.98 -7.13 -2.80
CA MET A 61 9.43 -7.60 -1.53
C MET A 61 8.58 -8.86 -1.70
N MET A 62 7.80 -8.93 -2.76
CA MET A 62 6.90 -10.05 -3.01
C MET A 62 7.64 -11.30 -3.52
N ILE A 63 8.65 -11.15 -4.37
CA ILE A 63 9.41 -12.30 -4.90
C ILE A 63 10.26 -12.99 -3.83
N GLN A 64 10.64 -12.25 -2.78
CA GLN A 64 11.31 -12.79 -1.60
C GLN A 64 10.39 -13.68 -0.74
N GLY A 65 9.11 -13.77 -1.07
CA GLY A 65 8.14 -14.60 -0.36
C GLY A 65 7.53 -13.96 0.87
N ALA A 66 7.58 -12.63 1.00
CA ALA A 66 6.91 -11.93 2.07
C ALA A 66 5.39 -12.20 2.04
N ASN A 67 4.82 -12.59 3.16
CA ASN A 67 3.38 -12.80 3.33
C ASN A 67 2.71 -11.69 4.17
N VAL A 68 3.51 -10.82 4.78
CA VAL A 68 3.08 -9.62 5.52
C VAL A 68 3.94 -8.46 5.06
N LEU A 69 3.31 -7.36 4.66
CA LEU A 69 3.96 -6.10 4.35
C LEU A 69 3.55 -5.04 5.37
N ILE A 70 4.53 -4.28 5.85
CA ILE A 70 4.30 -3.19 6.80
C ILE A 70 4.82 -1.91 6.18
N PHE A 71 3.97 -0.88 6.13
CA PHE A 71 4.30 0.43 5.58
C PHE A 71 3.94 1.54 6.58
N ASP A 72 4.83 2.50 6.69
CA ASP A 72 4.59 3.73 7.42
C ASP A 72 4.59 4.91 6.44
N GLU A 73 3.44 5.59 6.33
CA GLU A 73 3.23 6.71 5.41
C GLU A 73 3.73 6.45 3.98
N PRO A 74 3.27 5.37 3.32
CA PRO A 74 3.86 4.91 2.05
C PRO A 74 3.63 5.87 0.88
N THR A 75 2.70 6.81 0.97
CA THR A 75 2.40 7.80 -0.07
C THR A 75 3.20 9.09 0.05
N ASN A 76 3.91 9.29 1.17
CA ASN A 76 4.69 10.51 1.39
C ASN A 76 5.78 10.66 0.34
N HIS A 77 5.89 11.88 -0.20
CA HIS A 77 6.87 12.26 -1.22
C HIS A 77 6.75 11.52 -2.56
N LEU A 78 5.65 10.83 -2.79
CA LEU A 78 5.36 10.20 -4.07
C LEU A 78 4.51 11.12 -4.96
N ASP A 79 4.78 11.08 -6.27
CA ASP A 79 3.90 11.68 -7.28
C ASP A 79 2.65 10.82 -7.53
N MET A 80 1.71 11.34 -8.30
CA MET A 80 0.43 10.66 -8.56
C MET A 80 0.61 9.31 -9.26
N GLU A 81 1.55 9.21 -10.19
CA GLU A 81 1.86 7.95 -10.87
C GLU A 81 2.34 6.89 -9.89
N SER A 82 3.27 7.26 -9.02
CA SER A 82 3.84 6.37 -8.01
C SER A 82 2.79 5.93 -6.97
N ILE A 83 1.91 6.83 -6.53
CA ILE A 83 0.80 6.51 -5.62
C ILE A 83 -0.16 5.52 -6.28
N THR A 84 -0.51 5.74 -7.54
CA THR A 84 -1.38 4.85 -8.30
C THR A 84 -0.76 3.46 -8.46
N ALA A 85 0.53 3.39 -8.78
CA ALA A 85 1.26 2.13 -8.91
C ALA A 85 1.32 1.37 -7.57
N LEU A 86 1.58 2.08 -6.46
CA LEU A 86 1.58 1.50 -5.12
C LEU A 86 0.20 0.95 -4.76
N ASN A 87 -0.86 1.73 -4.95
CA ASN A 87 -2.24 1.33 -4.68
C ASN A 87 -2.61 0.05 -5.46
N ASN A 88 -2.38 0.04 -6.77
CA ASN A 88 -2.68 -1.11 -7.62
C ASN A 88 -1.87 -2.36 -7.22
N GLY A 89 -0.62 -2.19 -6.86
CA GLY A 89 0.24 -3.28 -6.40
C GLY A 89 -0.25 -3.88 -5.06
N LEU A 90 -0.62 -3.04 -4.11
CA LEU A 90 -1.09 -3.47 -2.80
C LEU A 90 -2.46 -4.16 -2.86
N ILE A 91 -3.39 -3.68 -3.71
CA ILE A 91 -4.69 -4.33 -3.92
C ILE A 91 -4.51 -5.77 -4.44
N LYS A 92 -3.49 -6.01 -5.25
CA LYS A 92 -3.20 -7.33 -5.82
C LYS A 92 -2.38 -8.25 -4.91
N PHE A 93 -1.81 -7.71 -3.84
CA PHE A 93 -1.00 -8.51 -2.92
C PHE A 93 -1.87 -9.56 -2.20
N PRO A 94 -1.51 -10.87 -2.27
CA PRO A 94 -2.34 -11.93 -1.71
C PRO A 94 -2.20 -12.13 -0.20
N GLY A 95 -1.25 -11.43 0.43
CA GLY A 95 -0.97 -11.53 1.87
C GLY A 95 -1.63 -10.44 2.70
N VAL A 96 -1.11 -10.24 3.90
CA VAL A 96 -1.56 -9.21 4.84
C VAL A 96 -0.74 -7.94 4.64
N ILE A 97 -1.41 -6.81 4.64
CA ILE A 97 -0.78 -5.48 4.62
C ILE A 97 -1.23 -4.71 5.85
N LEU A 98 -0.26 -4.22 6.61
CA LEU A 98 -0.47 -3.29 7.71
C LEU A 98 0.18 -1.95 7.34
N PHE A 99 -0.59 -0.87 7.34
CA PHE A 99 -0.02 0.43 7.02
C PHE A 99 -0.66 1.57 7.81
N SER A 100 0.10 2.63 8.03
CA SER A 100 -0.40 3.94 8.47
C SER A 100 -0.31 4.92 7.31
N CYS A 101 -1.35 5.72 7.08
CA CYS A 101 -1.40 6.67 5.99
C CYS A 101 -2.41 7.77 6.24
N HIS A 102 -2.09 9.01 5.85
CA HIS A 102 -2.99 10.16 5.93
C HIS A 102 -3.71 10.46 4.61
N ASP A 103 -3.38 9.77 3.53
CA ASP A 103 -4.08 9.91 2.25
C ASP A 103 -5.42 9.18 2.28
N HIS A 104 -6.51 9.95 2.31
CA HIS A 104 -7.87 9.41 2.42
C HIS A 104 -8.19 8.43 1.27
N GLN A 105 -7.89 8.83 0.04
CA GLN A 105 -8.21 8.03 -1.14
C GLN A 105 -7.42 6.70 -1.14
N PHE A 106 -6.16 6.75 -0.74
CA PHE A 106 -5.33 5.56 -0.63
C PHE A 106 -5.88 4.58 0.43
N VAL A 107 -6.23 5.08 1.61
CA VAL A 107 -6.81 4.25 2.67
C VAL A 107 -8.15 3.67 2.23
N GLN A 108 -9.03 4.48 1.65
CA GLN A 108 -10.35 4.05 1.18
C GLN A 108 -10.28 2.94 0.13
N THR A 109 -9.34 3.02 -0.80
CA THR A 109 -9.22 2.06 -1.90
C THR A 109 -8.42 0.80 -1.55
N THR A 110 -7.59 0.85 -0.51
CA THR A 110 -6.68 -0.24 -0.14
C THR A 110 -7.13 -1.00 1.11
N ALA A 111 -7.60 -0.29 2.14
CA ALA A 111 -7.92 -0.90 3.43
C ALA A 111 -9.31 -1.54 3.45
N ASN A 112 -9.40 -2.73 4.06
CA ASN A 112 -10.63 -3.43 4.36
C ASN A 112 -10.83 -3.67 5.87
N ARG A 113 -9.91 -3.17 6.68
CA ARG A 113 -9.94 -3.24 8.14
C ARG A 113 -9.29 -1.98 8.71
N ILE A 114 -9.95 -1.33 9.63
CA ILE A 114 -9.48 -0.11 10.28
C ILE A 114 -9.16 -0.38 11.74
N MET A 115 -7.96 0.02 12.14
CA MET A 115 -7.48 -0.05 13.52
C MET A 115 -7.18 1.37 13.99
N GLU A 116 -7.84 1.83 15.04
CA GLU A 116 -7.63 3.15 15.63
C GLU A 116 -7.14 3.00 17.07
N ILE A 117 -6.01 3.64 17.36
CA ILE A 117 -5.47 3.71 18.71
C ILE A 117 -6.05 4.95 19.40
N THR A 118 -6.79 4.73 20.48
CA THR A 118 -7.40 5.79 21.29
C THR A 118 -6.86 5.78 22.71
N PRO A 119 -7.08 6.85 23.50
CA PRO A 119 -6.70 6.85 24.92
C PRO A 119 -7.37 5.72 25.72
N ASP A 120 -8.55 5.26 25.30
CA ASP A 120 -9.32 4.19 25.95
C ASP A 120 -9.03 2.79 25.41
N GLY A 121 -8.11 2.67 24.43
CA GLY A 121 -7.71 1.41 23.85
C GLY A 121 -7.78 1.36 22.33
N LEU A 122 -7.74 0.15 21.78
CA LEU A 122 -7.76 -0.11 20.35
C LEU A 122 -9.18 -0.34 19.86
N ILE A 123 -9.55 0.39 18.81
CA ILE A 123 -10.74 0.09 18.01
C ILE A 123 -10.28 -0.69 16.77
N ASP A 124 -10.91 -1.82 16.50
CA ASP A 124 -10.57 -2.71 15.39
C ASP A 124 -11.84 -3.17 14.69
N LYS A 125 -12.03 -2.76 13.44
CA LYS A 125 -13.25 -3.06 12.66
C LYS A 125 -12.93 -3.47 11.23
N MET A 126 -13.61 -4.51 10.77
CA MET A 126 -13.66 -4.91 9.36
C MET A 126 -14.64 -3.98 8.63
N THR A 127 -14.10 -2.94 8.01
CA THR A 127 -14.87 -1.88 7.37
C THR A 127 -14.03 -1.12 6.36
N THR A 128 -14.67 -0.39 5.45
CA THR A 128 -13.99 0.61 4.64
C THR A 128 -13.76 1.89 5.45
N TYR A 129 -12.88 2.75 4.96
CA TYR A 129 -12.54 3.98 5.69
C TYR A 129 -13.73 4.95 5.75
N ASP A 130 -14.45 5.12 4.64
CA ASP A 130 -15.63 6.00 4.60
C ASP A 130 -16.75 5.52 5.53
N GLU A 131 -17.01 4.22 5.57
CA GLU A 131 -17.99 3.62 6.49
C GLU A 131 -17.58 3.82 7.95
N TYR A 132 -16.29 3.66 8.25
CA TYR A 132 -15.75 3.89 9.59
C TYR A 132 -15.95 5.35 10.04
N LEU A 133 -15.58 6.31 9.18
CA LEU A 133 -15.74 7.74 9.47
C LEU A 133 -17.23 8.13 9.64
N ALA A 134 -18.11 7.60 8.81
CA ALA A 134 -19.55 7.84 8.92
C ALA A 134 -20.12 7.33 10.24
N ALA A 135 -19.71 6.15 10.69
CA ALA A 135 -20.11 5.57 11.97
C ALA A 135 -19.59 6.40 13.16
N ASP A 136 -18.35 6.91 13.10
CA ASP A 136 -17.77 7.75 14.14
C ASP A 136 -18.51 9.10 14.27
N VAL A 137 -18.81 9.75 13.14
CA VAL A 137 -19.60 11.00 13.12
C VAL A 137 -20.98 10.79 13.73
N MET A 138 -21.64 9.68 13.43
CA MET A 138 -22.95 9.36 14.00
C MET A 138 -22.87 9.06 15.50
N ALA A 139 -21.81 8.40 15.94
CA ALA A 139 -21.58 8.13 17.36
C ALA A 139 -21.39 9.43 18.16
N ARG A 140 -20.57 10.35 17.63
CA ARG A 140 -20.34 11.68 18.24
C ARG A 140 -21.62 12.52 18.30
N LYS A 141 -22.43 12.52 17.23
CA LYS A 141 -23.73 13.22 17.23
C LYS A 141 -24.68 12.67 18.29
N ARG A 142 -24.73 11.37 18.50
CA ARG A 142 -25.52 10.75 19.56
C ARG A 142 -25.07 11.19 20.95
N GLN A 143 -23.78 11.27 21.20
CA GLN A 143 -23.23 11.74 22.48
C GLN A 143 -23.65 13.18 22.79
N ILE A 144 -23.55 14.08 21.80
CA ILE A 144 -23.95 15.49 21.96
C ILE A 144 -25.42 15.59 22.30
N ASN A 145 -26.31 14.86 21.62
CA ASN A 145 -27.72 14.88 21.87
C ASN A 145 -28.11 14.35 23.27
N THR A 146 -27.33 13.40 23.81
CA THR A 146 -27.57 12.86 25.16
C THR A 146 -27.20 13.88 26.23
N VAL A 147 -26.09 14.60 26.06
CA VAL A 147 -25.63 15.64 26.99
C VAL A 147 -26.61 16.80 27.04
N THR A 148 -27.14 17.26 25.90
CA THR A 148 -28.11 18.36 25.86
C THR A 148 -29.46 17.98 26.47
N SER A 149 -29.88 16.71 26.40
CA SER A 149 -31.14 16.26 27.02
C SER A 149 -31.06 16.18 28.56
N ASP A 150 -29.86 15.98 29.11
CA ASP A 150 -29.64 15.93 30.56
C ASP A 150 -29.51 17.34 31.18
N GLU A 151 -29.06 18.34 30.41
CA GLU A 151 -29.00 19.74 30.85
C GLU A 151 -30.40 20.42 30.89
N ASP A 152 -31.29 20.02 29.98
CA ASP A 152 -32.67 20.54 29.94
C ASP A 152 -33.62 19.89 31.02
N ALA A 153 -33.12 18.89 31.74
CA ALA A 153 -33.90 18.16 32.77
C ALA A 153 -33.62 18.65 34.21
N LEU A 154 -32.81 19.71 34.40
CA LEU A 154 -32.51 20.35 35.67
C LEU A 154 -33.15 21.75 35.74
#